data_b12aabd00c6be419af3155276d131048
#
_entry.id   b12aabd00c6be419af3155276d131048
#
_cell.length_a   1.000
_cell.length_b   1.000
_cell.length_c   1.000
_cell.angle_alpha   90.00
_cell.angle_beta   90.00
_cell.angle_gamma   90.00
#
_symmetry.space_group_name_H-M   'P 1'
#
loop_
_entity.id
_entity.type
_entity.pdbx_description
1 polymer ?
#
loop_
_entity_poly.entity_id
_entity_poly.type
_entity_poly.pdbx_seq_one_letter_code
_entity_poly.pdbx_strand_id
1 'polypeptide(L)'
;MYFRCNAGGWNKTHEQVERTPRIDSFELAFTHAWGGLFCGGEYLDIYQEDSFCEIFPPSEYKINLSHKRNGYGGRQTFFLCPGCGGRVRFLYLTGRRGFLCRKCARLNYKSQQQTKDGMVDYWKGMEYAKKYLTLPPWPIDGFSFLGFRPDKPKGMHETTYRRHLIRFSQYQLRHGKRLTEDLARICR
;
A
#
# COMPACT_ATOMS: atom_id res chain seq x y z
N MET A 1 28.07 4.79 -6.08
CA MET A 1 27.83 5.16 -4.68
C MET A 1 26.40 5.69 -4.57
N TYR A 2 25.44 4.83 -4.14
CA TYR A 2 24.04 5.25 -4.04
C TYR A 2 23.82 5.95 -2.70
N PHE A 3 23.61 7.25 -2.73
CA PHE A 3 23.12 7.98 -1.56
C PHE A 3 21.71 7.50 -1.24
N ARG A 4 21.55 6.67 -0.22
CA ARG A 4 20.26 6.43 0.41
C ARG A 4 19.85 7.70 1.15
N CYS A 5 19.10 8.58 0.49
CA CYS A 5 18.38 9.64 1.19
C CYS A 5 17.34 8.99 2.14
N ASN A 6 17.71 8.86 3.39
CA ASN A 6 16.77 8.56 4.47
C ASN A 6 16.00 9.83 4.84
N ALA A 7 15.24 10.37 3.90
CA ALA A 7 14.27 11.40 4.21
C ALA A 7 13.14 10.80 5.03
N GLY A 8 13.20 10.95 6.33
CA GLY A 8 12.26 10.44 7.32
C GLY A 8 12.95 9.53 8.32
N GLY A 9 13.17 10.01 9.52
CA GLY A 9 13.76 9.44 10.72
C GLY A 9 14.49 8.11 10.58
N TRP A 10 15.72 8.05 11.00
CA TRP A 10 16.64 6.90 10.88
C TRP A 10 16.09 5.58 11.46
N ASN A 11 15.03 5.66 12.28
CA ASN A 11 14.42 4.52 12.95
C ASN A 11 12.98 4.30 12.48
N LYS A 12 12.81 3.60 11.35
CA LYS A 12 11.51 3.03 10.99
C LYS A 12 11.26 1.85 11.92
N THR A 13 10.55 2.10 12.99
CA THR A 13 10.22 1.09 14.02
C THR A 13 9.14 0.09 13.57
N HIS A 14 8.50 0.33 12.44
CA HIS A 14 7.37 -0.47 11.95
C HIS A 14 7.57 -0.81 10.47
N GLU A 15 7.27 -2.05 10.11
CA GLU A 15 7.24 -2.50 8.72
C GLU A 15 6.02 -1.94 7.97
N GLN A 16 6.06 -1.99 6.64
CA GLN A 16 4.98 -1.50 5.78
C GLN A 16 4.04 -2.63 5.38
N VAL A 17 2.73 -2.36 5.46
CA VAL A 17 1.67 -3.26 4.99
C VAL A 17 1.92 -3.72 3.55
N GLU A 18 2.35 -2.81 2.67
CA GLU A 18 2.55 -3.05 1.24
C GLU A 18 3.78 -3.92 0.93
N ARG A 19 4.70 -4.07 1.89
CA ARG A 19 5.93 -4.87 1.75
C ARG A 19 5.89 -6.19 2.50
N THR A 20 4.94 -6.33 3.42
CA THR A 20 4.83 -7.53 4.26
C THR A 20 3.99 -8.58 3.52
N PRO A 21 4.50 -9.81 3.35
CA PRO A 21 3.72 -10.91 2.79
C PRO A 21 2.42 -11.11 3.56
N ARG A 22 1.33 -11.37 2.85
CA ARG A 22 0.00 -11.53 3.44
C ARG A 22 -0.80 -12.61 2.75
N ILE A 23 -1.75 -13.16 3.48
CA ILE A 23 -2.80 -14.06 2.98
C ILE A 23 -4.15 -13.36 3.05
N ASP A 24 -5.03 -13.68 2.10
CA ASP A 24 -6.39 -13.12 1.99
C ASP A 24 -7.42 -14.23 2.27
N SER A 25 -8.32 -14.02 3.21
CA SER A 25 -9.40 -14.96 3.49
C SER A 25 -10.37 -15.14 2.32
N PHE A 26 -10.37 -14.23 1.36
CA PHE A 26 -11.20 -14.34 0.16
C PHE A 26 -10.72 -15.46 -0.77
N GLU A 27 -9.43 -15.76 -0.77
CA GLU A 27 -8.85 -16.88 -1.52
C GLU A 27 -9.28 -18.23 -0.91
N LEU A 28 -9.51 -18.30 0.41
CA LEU A 28 -10.03 -19.49 1.09
C LEU A 28 -11.45 -19.87 0.66
N ALA A 29 -12.29 -18.91 0.33
CA ALA A 29 -13.70 -19.16 -0.03
C ALA A 29 -13.85 -20.04 -1.28
N PHE A 30 -12.81 -20.21 -2.06
CA PHE A 30 -12.77 -20.98 -3.30
C PHE A 30 -11.96 -22.29 -3.18
N THR A 31 -11.36 -22.57 -2.02
CA THR A 31 -10.59 -23.78 -1.80
C THR A 31 -11.44 -24.85 -1.15
N HIS A 32 -11.45 -26.06 -1.73
CA HIS A 32 -11.90 -27.27 -1.07
C HIS A 32 -10.89 -27.69 0.01
N ALA A 33 -11.09 -28.82 0.69
CA ALA A 33 -10.29 -29.25 1.84
C ALA A 33 -8.76 -29.09 1.69
N TRP A 34 -8.22 -29.29 0.51
CA TRP A 34 -6.82 -28.99 0.16
C TRP A 34 -6.75 -27.91 -0.91
N GLY A 35 -5.85 -26.97 -0.76
CA GLY A 35 -5.65 -25.87 -1.70
C GLY A 35 -4.31 -25.16 -1.47
N GLY A 36 -4.09 -24.05 -2.19
CA GLY A 36 -2.91 -23.22 -2.02
C GLY A 36 -3.28 -21.76 -1.80
N LEU A 37 -2.55 -21.08 -0.95
CA LEU A 37 -2.61 -19.63 -0.75
C LEU A 37 -1.34 -18.96 -1.26
N PHE A 38 -1.50 -17.84 -1.93
CA PHE A 38 -0.36 -17.05 -2.37
C PHE A 38 0.11 -16.11 -1.27
N CYS A 39 1.39 -16.20 -0.89
CA CYS A 39 1.98 -15.36 0.15
C CYS A 39 3.41 -14.95 -0.22
N GLY A 40 3.62 -13.66 -0.49
CA GLY A 40 4.95 -13.11 -0.69
C GLY A 40 5.74 -13.61 -1.90
N GLY A 41 5.07 -14.15 -2.92
CA GLY A 41 5.69 -14.72 -4.11
C GLY A 41 5.75 -16.26 -4.12
N GLU A 42 5.32 -16.89 -3.05
CA GLU A 42 5.32 -18.35 -2.89
C GLU A 42 3.90 -18.88 -2.67
N TYR A 43 3.65 -20.11 -3.11
CA TYR A 43 2.43 -20.83 -2.77
C TYR A 43 2.65 -21.62 -1.49
N LEU A 44 1.69 -21.46 -0.57
CA LEU A 44 1.62 -22.22 0.68
C LEU A 44 0.50 -23.25 0.54
N ASP A 45 0.79 -24.49 0.83
CA ASP A 45 -0.24 -25.53 0.91
C ASP A 45 -1.12 -25.31 2.13
N ILE A 46 -2.43 -25.42 1.95
CA ILE A 46 -3.38 -25.28 3.03
C ILE A 46 -4.34 -26.46 3.10
N TYR A 47 -4.68 -26.85 4.30
CA TYR A 47 -5.81 -27.70 4.60
C TYR A 47 -6.88 -26.85 5.29
N GLN A 48 -8.10 -26.85 4.76
CA GLN A 48 -9.18 -26.03 5.27
C GLN A 48 -10.34 -26.90 5.76
N GLU A 49 -10.84 -26.58 6.94
CA GLU A 49 -12.12 -27.00 7.48
C GLU A 49 -13.04 -25.79 7.74
N ASP A 50 -14.28 -26.04 8.15
CA ASP A 50 -15.26 -24.98 8.42
C ASP A 50 -14.81 -24.01 9.53
N SER A 51 -14.08 -24.49 10.55
CA SER A 51 -13.70 -23.72 11.73
C SER A 51 -12.25 -23.26 11.74
N PHE A 52 -11.38 -23.83 10.93
CA PHE A 52 -9.96 -23.49 10.87
C PHE A 52 -9.34 -23.79 9.51
N CYS A 53 -8.15 -23.24 9.28
CA CYS A 53 -7.24 -23.66 8.23
C CYS A 53 -5.85 -23.91 8.79
N GLU A 54 -5.17 -24.91 8.25
CA GLU A 54 -3.78 -25.23 8.55
C GLU A 54 -2.92 -24.88 7.34
N ILE A 55 -1.79 -24.25 7.55
CA ILE A 55 -0.89 -23.76 6.50
C ILE A 55 0.46 -24.48 6.62
N PHE A 56 0.97 -25.03 5.52
CA PHE A 56 2.20 -25.81 5.43
C PHE A 56 3.14 -25.24 4.34
N PRO A 57 4.42 -25.59 4.32
CA PRO A 57 5.47 -25.42 5.31
C PRO A 57 6.05 -24.00 5.29
N PRO A 58 6.95 -23.61 6.22
CA PRO A 58 7.89 -24.44 6.97
C PRO A 58 7.46 -24.76 8.41
N SER A 59 6.32 -24.32 8.84
CA SER A 59 5.72 -24.62 10.14
C SER A 59 4.21 -24.71 10.02
N GLU A 60 3.60 -25.62 10.74
CA GLU A 60 2.14 -25.72 10.83
C GLU A 60 1.59 -24.49 11.55
N TYR A 61 0.82 -23.69 10.82
CA TYR A 61 0.04 -22.60 11.41
C TYR A 61 -1.42 -22.95 11.38
N LYS A 62 -2.01 -23.17 12.55
CA LYS A 62 -3.46 -23.34 12.70
C LYS A 62 -4.11 -21.97 12.92
N ILE A 63 -4.98 -21.58 12.01
CA ILE A 63 -5.70 -20.30 12.03
C ILE A 63 -7.19 -20.58 12.09
N ASN A 64 -7.85 -20.11 13.13
CA ASN A 64 -9.30 -20.24 13.27
C ASN A 64 -10.03 -19.34 12.28
N LEU A 65 -11.16 -19.81 11.76
CA LEU A 65 -11.99 -19.13 10.81
C LEU A 65 -13.29 -18.65 11.45
N SER A 66 -13.86 -17.60 10.92
CA SER A 66 -15.17 -17.09 11.28
C SER A 66 -15.94 -16.72 10.03
N HIS A 67 -17.21 -17.06 10.01
CA HIS A 67 -18.06 -16.81 8.86
C HIS A 67 -19.12 -15.75 9.17
N LYS A 68 -19.47 -14.98 8.16
CA LYS A 68 -20.56 -14.02 8.20
C LYS A 68 -21.45 -14.20 6.97
N ARG A 69 -22.77 -14.26 7.15
CA ARG A 69 -23.71 -14.17 6.02
C ARG A 69 -23.67 -12.76 5.44
N ASN A 70 -23.59 -12.65 4.13
CA ASN A 70 -23.75 -11.38 3.43
C ASN A 70 -25.23 -11.14 3.08
N GLY A 71 -25.60 -9.90 2.74
CA GLY A 71 -26.98 -9.52 2.45
C GLY A 71 -27.60 -10.18 1.20
N TYR A 72 -26.80 -10.88 0.42
CA TYR A 72 -27.20 -11.57 -0.81
C TYR A 72 -27.31 -13.12 -0.61
N GLY A 73 -27.39 -13.59 0.62
CA GLY A 73 -27.50 -15.03 0.93
C GLY A 73 -26.19 -15.82 0.88
N GLY A 74 -25.07 -15.17 0.53
CA GLY A 74 -23.75 -15.80 0.53
C GLY A 74 -23.10 -15.83 1.91
N ARG A 75 -22.02 -16.61 2.03
CA ARG A 75 -21.19 -16.74 3.24
C ARG A 75 -19.81 -16.15 2.95
N GLN A 76 -19.32 -15.26 3.81
CA GLN A 76 -17.98 -14.70 3.73
C GLN A 76 -17.12 -15.24 4.88
N THR A 77 -15.96 -15.77 4.54
CA THR A 77 -14.99 -16.30 5.49
C THR A 77 -14.00 -15.22 5.90
N PHE A 78 -13.62 -15.22 7.16
CA PHE A 78 -12.61 -14.34 7.75
C PHE A 78 -11.66 -15.15 8.61
N PHE A 79 -10.42 -14.72 8.70
CA PHE A 79 -9.48 -15.20 9.69
C PHE A 79 -9.79 -14.64 11.08
N LEU A 80 -9.59 -15.44 12.11
CA LEU A 80 -9.45 -14.96 13.48
C LEU A 80 -7.96 -14.77 13.77
N CYS A 81 -7.57 -13.55 14.09
CA CYS A 81 -6.16 -13.24 14.35
C CYS A 81 -5.64 -14.02 15.57
N PRO A 82 -4.55 -14.80 15.45
CA PRO A 82 -4.00 -15.54 16.58
C PRO A 82 -3.55 -14.65 17.76
N GLY A 83 -3.20 -13.37 17.48
CA GLY A 83 -2.72 -12.45 18.50
C GLY A 83 -3.81 -11.73 19.30
N CYS A 84 -5.01 -11.50 18.71
CA CYS A 84 -6.08 -10.74 19.38
C CYS A 84 -7.48 -11.34 19.24
N GLY A 85 -7.64 -12.49 18.57
CA GLY A 85 -8.93 -13.10 18.27
C GLY A 85 -9.86 -12.29 17.36
N GLY A 86 -9.43 -11.11 16.92
CA GLY A 86 -10.23 -10.23 16.08
C GLY A 86 -10.44 -10.78 14.69
N ARG A 87 -11.66 -10.58 14.15
CA ARG A 87 -12.04 -10.98 12.79
C ARG A 87 -11.36 -10.07 11.77
N VAL A 88 -10.59 -10.65 10.83
CA VAL A 88 -9.84 -9.91 9.82
C VAL A 88 -9.88 -10.63 8.47
N ARG A 89 -9.79 -9.86 7.39
CA ARG A 89 -9.63 -10.39 6.04
C ARG A 89 -8.18 -10.78 5.75
N PHE A 90 -7.23 -9.96 6.17
CA PHE A 90 -5.81 -10.16 5.88
C PHE A 90 -5.03 -10.54 7.12
N LEU A 91 -4.18 -11.55 7.00
CA LEU A 91 -3.11 -11.84 7.96
C LEU A 91 -1.76 -11.65 7.28
N TYR A 92 -0.82 -11.10 8.02
CA TYR A 92 0.52 -10.74 7.56
C TYR A 92 1.55 -11.67 8.19
N LEU A 93 2.43 -12.22 7.36
CA LEU A 93 3.52 -13.08 7.82
C LEU A 93 4.60 -12.22 8.47
N THR A 94 4.76 -12.34 9.78
CA THR A 94 5.71 -11.56 10.58
C THR A 94 6.78 -12.50 11.14
N GLY A 95 7.89 -12.66 10.43
CA GLY A 95 9.07 -13.40 10.87
C GLY A 95 8.82 -14.46 11.96
N ARG A 96 9.34 -14.22 13.17
CA ARG A 96 9.23 -15.17 14.30
C ARG A 96 7.82 -15.34 14.90
N ARG A 97 6.89 -14.43 14.64
CA ARG A 97 5.55 -14.45 15.28
C ARG A 97 4.44 -15.05 14.38
N GLY A 98 4.80 -15.50 13.18
CA GLY A 98 3.84 -16.10 12.26
C GLY A 98 2.81 -15.11 11.71
N PHE A 99 1.61 -15.58 11.45
CA PHE A 99 0.54 -14.82 10.84
C PHE A 99 -0.24 -13.99 11.86
N LEU A 100 -0.22 -12.66 11.70
CA LEU A 100 -0.90 -11.71 12.59
C LEU A 100 -1.69 -10.67 11.79
N CYS A 101 -2.72 -10.09 12.41
CA CYS A 101 -3.41 -8.94 11.82
C CYS A 101 -2.50 -7.69 11.82
N ARG A 102 -2.83 -6.69 11.00
CA ARG A 102 -2.07 -5.43 10.89
C ARG A 102 -1.75 -4.79 12.24
N LYS A 103 -2.72 -4.77 13.18
CA LYS A 103 -2.54 -4.14 14.49
C LYS A 103 -1.57 -4.93 15.37
N CYS A 104 -1.73 -6.26 15.47
CA CYS A 104 -0.84 -7.12 16.24
C CYS A 104 0.57 -7.19 15.64
N ALA A 105 0.68 -7.14 14.32
CA ALA A 105 1.94 -7.05 13.59
C ALA A 105 2.59 -5.65 13.66
N ARG A 106 1.87 -4.64 14.18
CA ARG A 106 2.31 -3.23 14.26
C ARG A 106 2.74 -2.66 12.89
N LEU A 107 1.99 -3.02 11.82
CA LEU A 107 2.30 -2.54 10.47
C LEU A 107 1.67 -1.17 10.22
N ASN A 108 2.42 -0.29 9.56
CA ASN A 108 1.98 1.01 9.09
C ASN A 108 1.79 0.99 7.56
N TYR A 109 0.82 1.76 7.06
CA TYR A 109 0.71 1.98 5.62
C TYR A 109 1.85 2.88 5.15
N LYS A 110 2.31 2.66 3.90
CA LYS A 110 3.31 3.51 3.25
C LYS A 110 2.95 5.00 3.34
N SER A 111 1.67 5.33 3.17
CA SER A 111 1.16 6.70 3.28
C SER A 111 1.32 7.33 4.66
N GLN A 112 1.30 6.52 5.73
CA GLN A 112 1.52 7.00 7.11
C GLN A 112 3.00 7.23 7.42
N GLN A 113 3.89 6.56 6.68
CA GLN A 113 5.34 6.69 6.84
C GLN A 113 5.96 7.73 5.90
N GLN A 114 5.17 8.33 5.04
CA GLN A 114 5.62 9.46 4.23
C GLN A 114 5.85 10.67 5.13
N THR A 115 7.08 11.17 5.13
CA THR A 115 7.39 12.44 5.78
C THR A 115 6.62 13.57 5.11
N LYS A 116 6.22 14.56 5.91
CA LYS A 116 5.59 15.80 5.41
C LYS A 116 6.65 16.81 4.93
N ASP A 117 7.70 16.32 4.29
CA ASP A 117 8.75 17.15 3.70
C ASP A 117 8.29 17.81 2.38
N GLY A 118 9.11 18.68 1.83
CA GLY A 118 8.81 19.38 0.59
C GLY A 118 8.48 18.48 -0.60
N MET A 119 8.91 17.22 -0.57
CA MET A 119 8.71 16.25 -1.68
C MET A 119 7.33 15.59 -1.68
N VAL A 120 6.55 15.71 -0.61
CA VAL A 120 5.20 15.07 -0.53
C VAL A 120 4.27 15.51 -1.66
N ASP A 121 4.24 16.81 -1.93
CA ASP A 121 3.36 17.35 -2.98
C ASP A 121 3.88 17.02 -4.38
N TYR A 122 5.18 16.92 -4.58
CA TYR A 122 5.78 16.38 -5.79
C TYR A 122 5.31 14.94 -6.07
N TRP A 123 5.46 14.02 -5.11
CA TRP A 123 5.05 12.63 -5.29
C TRP A 123 3.55 12.50 -5.57
N LYS A 124 2.71 13.23 -4.84
CA LYS A 124 1.25 13.26 -5.07
C LYS A 124 0.89 13.82 -6.45
N GLY A 125 1.59 14.87 -6.88
CA GLY A 125 1.41 15.47 -8.20
C GLY A 125 1.80 14.50 -9.31
N MET A 126 2.92 13.80 -9.17
CA MET A 126 3.39 12.81 -10.13
C MET A 126 2.45 11.58 -10.20
N GLU A 127 1.97 11.06 -9.07
CA GLU A 127 0.96 10.00 -9.04
C GLU A 127 -0.34 10.43 -9.72
N TYR A 128 -0.78 11.65 -9.45
CA TYR A 128 -1.95 12.22 -10.11
C TYR A 128 -1.76 12.33 -11.63
N ALA A 129 -0.61 12.84 -12.08
CA ALA A 129 -0.31 12.99 -13.49
C ALA A 129 -0.23 11.62 -14.19
N LYS A 130 0.41 10.62 -13.60
CA LYS A 130 0.42 9.24 -14.12
C LYS A 130 -0.97 8.66 -14.35
N LYS A 131 -1.93 9.02 -13.50
CA LYS A 131 -3.29 8.48 -13.58
C LYS A 131 -4.17 9.16 -14.62
N TYR A 132 -3.99 10.45 -14.85
CA TYR A 132 -4.94 11.27 -15.60
C TYR A 132 -4.34 12.02 -16.80
N LEU A 133 -3.03 12.09 -16.91
CA LEU A 133 -2.31 12.91 -17.90
C LEU A 133 -1.24 12.06 -18.60
N THR A 134 -0.69 12.57 -19.68
CA THR A 134 0.44 11.91 -20.36
C THR A 134 1.75 12.48 -19.84
N LEU A 135 2.63 11.60 -19.35
CA LEU A 135 3.96 11.95 -18.90
C LEU A 135 4.99 11.58 -19.97
N PRO A 136 6.11 12.32 -20.06
CA PRO A 136 7.21 11.97 -20.93
C PRO A 136 7.91 10.69 -20.43
N PRO A 137 8.67 9.99 -21.29
CA PRO A 137 9.39 8.78 -20.93
C PRO A 137 10.59 9.00 -20.00
N TRP A 138 11.07 10.25 -19.90
CA TRP A 138 12.20 10.60 -19.01
C TRP A 138 11.72 10.99 -17.61
N PRO A 139 12.56 10.79 -16.59
CA PRO A 139 12.23 11.16 -15.22
C PRO A 139 12.13 12.70 -15.05
N ILE A 140 11.13 13.13 -14.30
CA ILE A 140 10.94 14.52 -13.89
C ILE A 140 11.40 14.60 -12.43
N ASP A 141 12.39 15.43 -12.12
CA ASP A 141 12.82 15.68 -10.75
C ASP A 141 11.97 16.76 -10.05
N GLY A 142 12.23 17.00 -8.76
CA GLY A 142 11.45 17.95 -7.96
C GLY A 142 11.55 19.41 -8.44
N PHE A 143 12.66 19.82 -9.05
CA PHE A 143 12.82 21.17 -9.59
C PHE A 143 12.13 21.31 -10.95
N SER A 144 12.38 20.36 -11.86
CA SER A 144 11.73 20.31 -13.17
C SER A 144 10.21 20.21 -13.05
N PHE A 145 9.71 19.57 -11.99
CA PHE A 145 8.28 19.45 -11.68
C PHE A 145 7.57 20.81 -11.58
N LEU A 146 8.23 21.86 -11.05
CA LEU A 146 7.61 23.16 -10.84
C LEU A 146 7.19 23.86 -12.14
N GLY A 147 7.96 23.69 -13.22
CA GLY A 147 7.67 24.24 -14.55
C GLY A 147 7.06 23.24 -15.54
N PHE A 148 6.92 21.99 -15.13
CA PHE A 148 6.49 20.93 -16.03
C PHE A 148 5.00 21.01 -16.35
N ARG A 149 4.66 20.85 -17.62
CA ARG A 149 3.26 20.74 -18.08
C ARG A 149 3.06 19.40 -18.76
N PRO A 150 2.28 18.48 -18.17
CA PRO A 150 1.96 17.19 -18.79
C PRO A 150 1.08 17.36 -20.03
N ASP A 151 1.25 16.46 -20.99
CA ASP A 151 0.48 16.48 -22.23
C ASP A 151 -0.95 15.94 -22.04
N LYS A 152 -1.80 16.32 -22.98
CA LYS A 152 -3.18 15.84 -23.05
C LYS A 152 -3.23 14.39 -23.54
N PRO A 153 -3.83 13.45 -22.79
CA PRO A 153 -4.07 12.10 -23.27
C PRO A 153 -4.92 12.08 -24.55
N LYS A 154 -4.60 11.13 -25.44
CA LYS A 154 -5.38 10.91 -26.67
C LYS A 154 -6.84 10.64 -26.32
N GLY A 155 -7.76 11.32 -27.01
CA GLY A 155 -9.21 11.15 -26.80
C GLY A 155 -9.80 11.92 -25.60
N MET A 156 -8.99 12.58 -24.78
CA MET A 156 -9.51 13.40 -23.68
C MET A 156 -10.08 14.72 -24.18
N HIS A 157 -11.26 15.10 -23.68
CA HIS A 157 -11.86 16.40 -24.02
C HIS A 157 -11.08 17.56 -23.39
N GLU A 158 -10.99 18.69 -24.07
CA GLU A 158 -10.17 19.85 -23.66
C GLU A 158 -10.58 20.41 -22.28
N THR A 159 -11.87 20.50 -22.00
CA THR A 159 -12.36 20.96 -20.68
C THR A 159 -11.95 20.04 -19.54
N THR A 160 -11.93 18.72 -19.77
CA THR A 160 -11.47 17.72 -18.82
C THR A 160 -9.96 17.84 -18.61
N TYR A 161 -9.20 17.98 -19.66
CA TYR A 161 -7.75 18.20 -19.59
C TYR A 161 -7.41 19.46 -18.79
N ARG A 162 -8.07 20.60 -19.06
CA ARG A 162 -7.86 21.85 -18.29
C ARG A 162 -8.16 21.66 -16.80
N ARG A 163 -9.22 20.92 -16.44
CA ARG A 163 -9.53 20.60 -15.04
C ARG A 163 -8.41 19.81 -14.39
N HIS A 164 -7.85 18.82 -15.09
CA HIS A 164 -6.71 18.05 -14.57
C HIS A 164 -5.44 18.89 -14.46
N LEU A 165 -5.17 19.78 -15.41
CA LEU A 165 -4.04 20.71 -15.34
C LEU A 165 -4.14 21.65 -14.13
N ILE A 166 -5.32 22.24 -13.87
CA ILE A 166 -5.54 23.09 -12.70
C ILE A 166 -5.24 22.32 -11.42
N ARG A 167 -5.69 21.08 -11.32
CA ARG A 167 -5.43 20.26 -10.13
C ARG A 167 -3.95 19.87 -10.01
N PHE A 168 -3.30 19.60 -11.11
CA PHE A 168 -1.86 19.33 -11.14
C PHE A 168 -1.04 20.56 -10.71
N SER A 169 -1.35 21.76 -11.23
CA SER A 169 -0.65 23.00 -10.84
C SER A 169 -0.83 23.34 -9.36
N GLN A 170 -1.93 22.94 -8.71
CA GLN A 170 -2.07 23.08 -7.26
C GLN A 170 -1.04 22.25 -6.48
N TYR A 171 -0.64 21.07 -6.98
CA TYR A 171 0.46 20.29 -6.39
C TYR A 171 1.80 21.01 -6.60
N GLN A 172 2.04 21.58 -7.79
CA GLN A 172 3.26 22.36 -8.07
C GLN A 172 3.39 23.56 -7.14
N LEU A 173 2.30 24.32 -6.96
CA LEU A 173 2.29 25.48 -6.05
C LEU A 173 2.61 25.09 -4.61
N ARG A 174 1.98 24.01 -4.09
CA ARG A 174 2.26 23.55 -2.73
C ARG A 174 3.68 23.03 -2.58
N HIS A 175 4.19 22.31 -3.58
CA HIS A 175 5.57 21.85 -3.59
C HIS A 175 6.56 23.02 -3.57
N GLY A 176 6.38 24.03 -4.44
CA GLY A 176 7.22 25.23 -4.49
C GLY A 176 7.22 25.98 -3.16
N LYS A 177 6.04 26.18 -2.55
CA LYS A 177 5.94 26.84 -1.24
C LYS A 177 6.73 26.10 -0.15
N ARG A 178 6.60 24.77 -0.08
CA ARG A 178 7.35 23.97 0.90
C ARG A 178 8.85 23.97 0.65
N LEU A 179 9.28 23.91 -0.61
CA LEU A 179 10.70 24.01 -0.94
C LEU A 179 11.29 25.33 -0.47
N THR A 180 10.59 26.45 -0.68
CA THR A 180 11.07 27.75 -0.19
C THR A 180 11.12 27.83 1.33
N GLU A 181 10.13 27.26 2.03
CA GLU A 181 10.10 27.18 3.50
C GLU A 181 11.26 26.32 4.05
N ASP A 182 11.53 25.17 3.42
CA ASP A 182 12.61 24.26 3.83
C ASP A 182 13.99 24.88 3.57
N LEU A 183 14.19 25.55 2.41
CA LEU A 183 15.43 26.28 2.12
C LEU A 183 15.66 27.42 3.11
N ALA A 184 14.61 28.17 3.46
CA ALA A 184 14.71 29.23 4.45
C ALA A 184 15.07 28.74 5.85
N ARG A 185 14.78 27.49 6.20
CA ARG A 185 15.21 26.87 7.47
C ARG A 185 16.68 26.43 7.46
N ILE A 186 17.20 26.01 6.30
CA ILE A 186 18.58 25.55 6.16
C ILE A 186 19.54 26.73 6.14
N CYS A 187 19.12 27.90 5.64
CA CYS A 187 19.92 29.11 5.54
C CYS A 187 19.89 29.98 6.83
N ARG A 188 19.30 29.51 7.92
CA ARG A 188 19.36 30.12 9.25
C ARG A 188 20.37 29.41 10.13
#